data_2856a00dcd43c4464b4d231bb33c1964
#
_entry.id   2856a00dcd43c4464b4d231bb33c1964
#
_cell.length_a   1.000
_cell.length_b   1.000
_cell.length_c   1.000
_cell.angle_alpha   90.00
_cell.angle_beta   90.00
_cell.angle_gamma   90.00
#
_symmetry.space_group_name_H-M   'P 1'
#
loop_
_entity.id
_entity.type
_entity.pdbx_description
1 polymer ?
#
loop_
_entity_poly.entity_id
_entity_poly.type
_entity_poly.pdbx_seq_one_letter_code
_entity_poly.pdbx_strand_id
1 'polypeptide(L)'
;MAGMPPHTQLALEARHLTVDRRADAGPLRVLDAIDLPVEPGTLTDVVGPSGAGKTTLLLALARLLPGVAGELLLAGEPASAIDPRAWRVRVAYLPQRSALVPGSVGHNLTLPWRLKVRAGGAQPSGEALRAALDRVHLADVALDREVSRLSEGQAARVALLRTVLTRPAVLLLDEPDASLDEESAEQVGLLTREFVDAGGAVVRVRHLRSDGHADRRLRLAAGALTEESHS
;
A
#
# COMPACT_ATOMS: atom_id res chain seq x y z
N MET A 1 30.46 27.16 7.42
CA MET A 1 29.00 27.00 7.31
C MET A 1 28.76 25.64 6.64
N ALA A 2 28.48 24.60 7.42
CA ALA A 2 28.15 23.29 6.89
C ALA A 2 26.70 23.39 6.32
N GLY A 3 26.57 23.17 5.01
CA GLY A 3 25.26 23.14 4.35
C GLY A 3 24.42 22.03 4.95
N MET A 4 23.22 22.36 5.40
CA MET A 4 22.19 21.40 5.77
C MET A 4 21.97 20.46 4.57
N PRO A 5 21.92 19.13 4.77
CA PRO A 5 21.62 18.21 3.67
C PRO A 5 20.26 18.60 3.05
N PRO A 6 20.09 18.44 1.73
CA PRO A 6 18.82 18.74 1.09
C PRO A 6 17.73 17.93 1.80
N HIS A 7 16.70 18.60 2.34
CA HIS A 7 15.54 17.94 2.90
C HIS A 7 14.89 17.12 1.79
N THR A 8 15.08 15.81 1.82
CA THR A 8 14.37 14.90 0.89
C THR A 8 12.89 15.13 1.12
N GLN A 9 12.20 15.58 0.09
CA GLN A 9 10.75 15.82 0.17
C GLN A 9 10.04 14.49 0.45
N LEU A 10 9.29 14.41 1.55
CA LEU A 10 8.52 13.22 1.91
C LEU A 10 7.49 12.88 0.83
N ALA A 11 7.34 11.59 0.54
CA ALA A 11 6.31 11.11 -0.38
C ALA A 11 4.91 11.29 0.22
N LEU A 12 4.78 10.94 1.52
CA LEU A 12 3.55 11.12 2.31
C LEU A 12 3.96 11.49 3.74
N GLU A 13 3.18 12.33 4.39
CA GLU A 13 3.37 12.68 5.79
C GLU A 13 2.03 12.73 6.51
N ALA A 14 1.96 12.09 7.66
CA ALA A 14 0.87 12.25 8.61
C ALA A 14 1.39 13.02 9.83
N ARG A 15 0.64 14.01 10.29
CA ARG A 15 0.94 14.82 11.48
C ARG A 15 -0.26 14.78 12.44
N HIS A 16 0.00 14.33 13.67
CA HIS A 16 -0.99 14.22 14.74
C HIS A 16 -2.28 13.50 14.31
N LEU A 17 -2.12 12.44 13.47
CA LEU A 17 -3.26 11.72 12.92
C LEU A 17 -4.02 11.00 14.03
N THR A 18 -5.28 11.34 14.19
CA THR A 18 -6.14 10.83 15.26
C THR A 18 -7.41 10.22 14.67
N VAL A 19 -7.77 9.04 15.15
CA VAL A 19 -8.99 8.33 14.72
C VAL A 19 -9.73 7.79 15.93
N ASP A 20 -10.99 8.21 16.06
CA ASP A 20 -11.93 7.66 17.04
C ASP A 20 -12.93 6.73 16.32
N ARG A 21 -13.25 5.59 16.94
CA ARG A 21 -14.31 4.69 16.50
C ARG A 21 -15.46 4.73 17.51
N ARG A 22 -16.69 4.60 17.05
CA ARG A 22 -17.82 4.33 17.93
C ARG A 22 -17.77 2.89 18.41
N ALA A 23 -17.79 2.69 19.71
CA ALA A 23 -17.97 1.41 20.38
C ALA A 23 -19.21 1.49 21.28
N ASP A 24 -19.74 0.36 21.73
CA ASP A 24 -20.94 0.30 22.59
C ASP A 24 -20.76 1.08 23.91
N ALA A 25 -19.53 1.15 24.40
CA ALA A 25 -19.16 1.89 25.63
C ALA A 25 -18.83 3.36 25.40
N GLY A 26 -19.00 3.91 24.18
CA GLY A 26 -18.64 5.28 23.81
C GLY A 26 -17.52 5.37 22.78
N PRO A 27 -16.98 6.56 22.51
CA PRO A 27 -15.90 6.73 21.54
C PRO A 27 -14.61 6.03 22.04
N LEU A 28 -14.04 5.17 21.20
CA LEU A 28 -12.76 4.50 21.43
C LEU A 28 -11.70 5.12 20.54
N ARG A 29 -10.65 5.69 21.15
CA ARG A 29 -9.49 6.18 20.44
C ARG A 29 -8.68 5.01 19.89
N VAL A 30 -8.56 4.93 18.58
CA VAL A 30 -7.82 3.86 17.88
C VAL A 30 -6.43 4.32 17.47
N LEU A 31 -6.32 5.57 17.00
CA LEU A 31 -5.04 6.23 16.72
C LEU A 31 -4.99 7.54 17.49
N ASP A 32 -3.88 7.82 18.18
CA ASP A 32 -3.72 8.98 19.03
C ASP A 32 -2.48 9.79 18.62
N ALA A 33 -2.72 10.90 17.92
CA ALA A 33 -1.71 11.84 17.47
C ALA A 33 -0.51 11.18 16.78
N ILE A 34 -0.76 10.28 15.81
CA ILE A 34 0.28 9.58 15.05
C ILE A 34 1.02 10.55 14.12
N ASP A 35 2.34 10.60 14.25
CA ASP A 35 3.24 11.21 13.30
C ASP A 35 3.94 10.11 12.48
N LEU A 36 3.82 10.18 11.14
CA LEU A 36 4.42 9.19 10.24
C LEU A 36 4.99 9.89 9.00
N PRO A 37 6.30 10.13 8.95
CA PRO A 37 6.98 10.50 7.73
C PRO A 37 7.22 9.25 6.87
N VAL A 38 6.89 9.33 5.58
CA VAL A 38 7.11 8.28 4.58
C VAL A 38 8.02 8.84 3.50
N GLU A 39 9.23 8.33 3.43
CA GLU A 39 10.25 8.78 2.48
C GLU A 39 10.11 8.06 1.13
N PRO A 40 10.42 8.72 -0.01
CA PRO A 40 10.53 8.05 -1.29
C PRO A 40 11.65 6.98 -1.24
N GLY A 41 11.48 5.88 -1.95
CA GLY A 41 12.46 4.80 -1.99
C GLY A 41 12.61 4.05 -0.67
N THR A 42 11.58 4.07 0.21
CA THR A 42 11.60 3.31 1.48
C THR A 42 10.42 2.37 1.62
N LEU A 43 10.68 1.22 2.25
CA LEU A 43 9.68 0.26 2.70
C LEU A 43 9.61 0.29 4.22
N THR A 44 8.46 0.73 4.73
CA THR A 44 8.17 0.78 6.16
C THR A 44 7.18 -0.32 6.55
N ASP A 45 7.60 -1.24 7.40
CA ASP A 45 6.70 -2.22 8.02
C ASP A 45 6.05 -1.65 9.27
N VAL A 46 4.73 -1.80 9.38
CA VAL A 46 3.94 -1.51 10.58
C VAL A 46 3.49 -2.83 11.20
N VAL A 47 3.98 -3.10 12.40
CA VAL A 47 3.64 -4.31 13.17
C VAL A 47 2.88 -3.95 14.44
N GLY A 48 2.27 -4.93 15.06
CA GLY A 48 1.54 -4.75 16.33
C GLY A 48 0.48 -5.82 16.55
N PRO A 49 -0.11 -5.89 17.73
CA PRO A 49 -1.13 -6.88 18.06
C PRO A 49 -2.37 -6.75 17.15
N SER A 50 -3.17 -7.81 17.09
CA SER A 50 -4.48 -7.75 16.42
C SER A 50 -5.34 -6.69 17.12
N GLY A 51 -6.07 -5.91 16.32
CA GLY A 51 -6.91 -4.82 16.85
C GLY A 51 -6.16 -3.52 17.20
N ALA A 52 -4.84 -3.45 17.08
CA ALA A 52 -4.05 -2.24 17.39
C ALA A 52 -4.36 -1.02 16.50
N GLY A 53 -5.12 -1.17 15.40
CA GLY A 53 -5.45 -0.07 14.50
C GLY A 53 -4.60 -0.02 13.23
N LYS A 54 -3.83 -1.05 12.90
CA LYS A 54 -2.95 -1.08 11.72
C LYS A 54 -3.69 -0.83 10.41
N THR A 55 -4.76 -1.58 10.15
CA THR A 55 -5.66 -1.35 9.00
C THR A 55 -6.29 0.04 9.05
N THR A 56 -6.67 0.52 10.25
CA THR A 56 -7.23 1.87 10.45
C THR A 56 -6.22 2.94 10.03
N LEU A 57 -4.93 2.78 10.35
CA LEU A 57 -3.87 3.67 9.92
C LEU A 57 -3.77 3.71 8.39
N LEU A 58 -3.70 2.57 7.71
CA LEU A 58 -3.63 2.53 6.24
C LEU A 58 -4.87 3.16 5.59
N LEU A 59 -6.07 2.89 6.11
CA LEU A 59 -7.31 3.47 5.60
C LEU A 59 -7.37 5.00 5.81
N ALA A 60 -6.84 5.50 6.93
CA ALA A 60 -6.73 6.94 7.19
C ALA A 60 -5.76 7.60 6.20
N LEU A 61 -4.56 7.02 5.99
CA LEU A 61 -3.58 7.49 5.01
C LEU A 61 -4.13 7.49 3.58
N ALA A 62 -4.95 6.49 3.22
CA ALA A 62 -5.61 6.40 1.91
C ALA A 62 -6.82 7.36 1.77
N ARG A 63 -7.19 8.10 2.81
CA ARG A 63 -8.41 8.93 2.88
C ARG A 63 -9.67 8.12 2.55
N LEU A 64 -9.76 6.91 3.15
CA LEU A 64 -10.91 6.00 3.03
C LEU A 64 -11.77 5.98 4.30
N LEU A 65 -11.34 6.69 5.37
CA LEU A 65 -12.10 6.83 6.61
C LEU A 65 -12.64 8.25 6.75
N PRO A 66 -13.91 8.44 7.14
CA PRO A 66 -14.42 9.71 7.59
C PRO A 66 -13.96 10.02 9.02
N GLY A 67 -14.00 11.33 9.40
CA GLY A 67 -13.76 11.74 10.80
C GLY A 67 -12.32 11.57 11.28
N VAL A 68 -11.36 11.51 10.38
CA VAL A 68 -9.93 11.54 10.71
C VAL A 68 -9.53 12.96 11.04
N ALA A 69 -8.91 13.18 12.20
CA ALA A 69 -8.31 14.45 12.60
C ALA A 69 -6.79 14.43 12.39
N GLY A 70 -6.15 15.62 12.39
CA GLY A 70 -4.74 15.80 12.05
C GLY A 70 -4.55 16.23 10.60
N GLU A 71 -3.30 16.20 10.13
CA GLU A 71 -2.93 16.63 8.79
C GLU A 71 -2.32 15.48 7.98
N LEU A 72 -2.64 15.43 6.70
CA LEU A 72 -1.97 14.59 5.72
C LEU A 72 -1.40 15.47 4.62
N LEU A 73 -0.14 15.23 4.25
CA LEU A 73 0.52 15.92 3.15
C LEU A 73 1.05 14.88 2.15
N LEU A 74 0.92 15.15 0.87
CA LEU A 74 1.43 14.32 -0.22
C LEU A 74 2.42 15.14 -1.03
N ALA A 75 3.69 14.81 -0.96
CA ALA A 75 4.77 15.61 -1.52
C ALA A 75 4.67 17.09 -1.07
N GLY A 76 4.43 17.32 0.22
CA GLY A 76 4.28 18.64 0.82
C GLY A 76 2.94 19.34 0.56
N GLU A 77 2.08 18.83 -0.30
CA GLU A 77 0.77 19.40 -0.59
C GLU A 77 -0.28 18.90 0.41
N PRO A 78 -1.02 19.78 1.11
CA PRO A 78 -2.03 19.35 2.07
C PRO A 78 -3.16 18.55 1.41
N ALA A 79 -3.60 17.49 2.07
CA ALA A 79 -4.70 16.65 1.61
C ALA A 79 -6.00 17.42 1.35
N SER A 80 -6.24 18.52 2.09
CA SER A 80 -7.41 19.40 1.91
C SER A 80 -7.42 20.09 0.53
N ALA A 81 -6.25 20.29 -0.09
CA ALA A 81 -6.11 20.90 -1.41
C ALA A 81 -6.24 19.88 -2.55
N ILE A 82 -6.20 18.57 -2.25
CA ILE A 82 -6.24 17.51 -3.25
C ILE A 82 -7.61 16.81 -3.24
N ASP A 83 -8.23 16.67 -4.42
CA ASP A 83 -9.45 15.85 -4.57
C ASP A 83 -9.22 14.42 -4.05
N PRO A 84 -10.14 13.84 -3.25
CA PRO A 84 -9.95 12.51 -2.70
C PRO A 84 -9.75 11.39 -3.73
N ARG A 85 -10.25 11.53 -4.96
CA ARG A 85 -10.02 10.56 -6.04
C ARG A 85 -8.61 10.72 -6.62
N ALA A 86 -8.16 11.98 -6.82
CA ALA A 86 -6.80 12.29 -7.24
C ALA A 86 -5.76 11.83 -6.20
N TRP A 87 -6.07 11.98 -4.89
CA TRP A 87 -5.26 11.44 -3.82
C TRP A 87 -5.06 9.92 -3.99
N ARG A 88 -6.14 9.16 -4.15
CA ARG A 88 -6.10 7.69 -4.27
C ARG A 88 -5.50 7.17 -5.59
N VAL A 89 -5.27 8.03 -6.58
CA VAL A 89 -4.44 7.71 -7.74
C VAL A 89 -2.96 7.66 -7.37
N ARG A 90 -2.54 8.55 -6.45
CA ARG A 90 -1.14 8.70 -6.02
C ARG A 90 -0.82 7.88 -4.77
N VAL A 91 -1.80 7.62 -3.90
CA VAL A 91 -1.72 6.81 -2.68
C VAL A 91 -2.65 5.62 -2.85
N ALA A 92 -2.08 4.49 -3.29
CA ALA A 92 -2.86 3.29 -3.57
C ALA A 92 -2.91 2.36 -2.35
N TYR A 93 -4.10 1.84 -2.05
CA TYR A 93 -4.32 0.90 -0.96
C TYR A 93 -4.68 -0.49 -1.50
N LEU A 94 -3.99 -1.51 -1.01
CA LEU A 94 -4.28 -2.91 -1.27
C LEU A 94 -4.75 -3.56 0.05
N PRO A 95 -6.02 -3.99 0.14
CA PRO A 95 -6.55 -4.64 1.35
C PRO A 95 -6.02 -6.07 1.48
N GLN A 96 -6.04 -6.61 2.70
CA GLN A 96 -5.65 -7.98 3.02
C GLN A 96 -6.34 -9.02 2.12
N ARG A 97 -7.64 -8.88 1.90
CA ARG A 97 -8.39 -9.68 0.94
C ARG A 97 -8.56 -8.91 -0.36
N SER A 98 -7.61 -9.08 -1.24
CA SER A 98 -7.64 -8.45 -2.57
C SER A 98 -8.68 -9.11 -3.45
N ALA A 99 -9.77 -8.40 -3.73
CA ALA A 99 -10.77 -8.89 -4.67
C ALA A 99 -10.34 -8.61 -6.12
N LEU A 100 -10.24 -9.66 -6.93
CA LEU A 100 -10.30 -9.56 -8.39
C LEU A 100 -11.78 -9.52 -8.81
N VAL A 101 -12.09 -8.71 -9.81
CA VAL A 101 -13.46 -8.70 -10.37
C VAL A 101 -13.63 -9.87 -11.34
N PRO A 102 -14.85 -10.44 -11.49
CA PRO A 102 -15.09 -11.48 -12.47
C PRO A 102 -14.60 -11.10 -13.87
N GLY A 103 -14.01 -12.06 -14.58
CA GLY A 103 -13.44 -11.89 -15.91
C GLY A 103 -11.98 -12.34 -15.97
N SER A 104 -11.28 -11.93 -17.03
CA SER A 104 -9.90 -12.39 -17.27
C SER A 104 -8.86 -11.65 -16.44
N VAL A 105 -7.65 -12.23 -16.37
CA VAL A 105 -6.46 -11.61 -15.77
C VAL A 105 -6.15 -10.28 -16.45
N GLY A 106 -6.14 -10.24 -17.78
CA GLY A 106 -5.91 -9.01 -18.54
C GLY A 106 -6.95 -7.93 -18.28
N HIS A 107 -8.23 -8.32 -18.12
CA HIS A 107 -9.30 -7.41 -17.70
C HIS A 107 -9.00 -6.78 -16.34
N ASN A 108 -8.59 -7.59 -15.37
CA ASN A 108 -8.27 -7.12 -14.02
C ASN A 108 -7.03 -6.22 -14.01
N LEU A 109 -5.98 -6.58 -14.72
CA LEU A 109 -4.76 -5.76 -14.80
C LEU A 109 -5.01 -4.40 -15.44
N THR A 110 -5.95 -4.31 -16.40
CA THR A 110 -6.28 -3.05 -17.10
C THR A 110 -7.43 -2.26 -16.49
N LEU A 111 -8.11 -2.83 -15.48
CA LEU A 111 -9.26 -2.20 -14.82
C LEU A 111 -9.02 -0.76 -14.34
N PRO A 112 -7.86 -0.40 -13.75
CA PRO A 112 -7.60 0.96 -13.30
C PRO A 112 -7.75 2.03 -14.40
N TRP A 113 -7.41 1.71 -15.64
CA TRP A 113 -7.49 2.67 -16.77
C TRP A 113 -8.92 2.89 -17.30
N ARG A 114 -9.89 2.10 -16.84
CA ARG A 114 -11.32 2.30 -17.12
C ARG A 114 -11.97 3.31 -16.17
N LEU A 115 -11.27 3.70 -15.11
CA LEU A 115 -11.77 4.68 -14.14
C LEU A 115 -11.64 6.10 -14.71
N LYS A 116 -12.70 6.92 -14.57
CA LYS A 116 -12.73 8.31 -15.07
C LYS A 116 -11.54 9.15 -14.58
N VAL A 117 -11.07 8.92 -13.35
CA VAL A 117 -9.94 9.64 -12.77
C VAL A 117 -8.60 9.36 -13.48
N ARG A 118 -8.54 8.30 -14.29
CA ARG A 118 -7.37 7.91 -15.11
C ARG A 118 -7.67 8.02 -16.60
N ALA A 119 -8.80 8.63 -16.99
CA ALA A 119 -9.15 8.80 -18.39
C ALA A 119 -8.06 9.61 -19.12
N GLY A 120 -7.58 9.09 -20.27
CA GLY A 120 -6.49 9.68 -21.03
C GLY A 120 -5.09 9.17 -20.68
N GLY A 121 -4.93 8.39 -19.60
CA GLY A 121 -3.67 7.69 -19.33
C GLY A 121 -3.43 6.52 -20.29
N ALA A 122 -2.17 6.32 -20.72
CA ALA A 122 -1.80 5.20 -21.58
C ALA A 122 -1.96 3.86 -20.83
N GLN A 123 -2.86 3.02 -21.33
CA GLN A 123 -3.02 1.65 -20.82
C GLN A 123 -1.80 0.81 -21.23
N PRO A 124 -1.29 -0.09 -20.36
CA PRO A 124 -0.22 -1.01 -20.73
C PRO A 124 -0.61 -1.88 -21.93
N SER A 125 0.33 -2.12 -22.84
CA SER A 125 0.14 -3.06 -23.94
C SER A 125 0.04 -4.51 -23.44
N GLY A 126 -0.51 -5.40 -24.27
CA GLY A 126 -0.54 -6.83 -23.93
C GLY A 126 0.85 -7.42 -23.70
N GLU A 127 1.87 -6.95 -24.44
CA GLU A 127 3.27 -7.33 -24.24
C GLU A 127 3.80 -6.86 -22.88
N ALA A 128 3.53 -5.60 -22.51
CA ALA A 128 3.92 -5.06 -21.20
C ALA A 128 3.23 -5.80 -20.04
N LEU A 129 1.97 -6.22 -20.21
CA LEU A 129 1.25 -7.02 -19.22
C LEU A 129 1.85 -8.45 -19.09
N ARG A 130 2.26 -9.07 -20.21
CA ARG A 130 2.95 -10.36 -20.13
C ARG A 130 4.28 -10.26 -19.41
N ALA A 131 5.12 -9.30 -19.81
CA ALA A 131 6.39 -9.05 -19.14
C ALA A 131 6.21 -8.77 -17.63
N ALA A 132 5.11 -8.11 -17.24
CA ALA A 132 4.80 -7.87 -15.85
C ALA A 132 4.37 -9.15 -15.10
N LEU A 133 3.61 -10.05 -15.74
CA LEU A 133 3.28 -11.36 -15.16
C LEU A 133 4.53 -12.25 -15.03
N ASP A 134 5.41 -12.25 -16.02
CA ASP A 134 6.66 -13.03 -16.00
C ASP A 134 7.54 -12.62 -14.80
N ARG A 135 7.62 -11.33 -14.48
CA ARG A 135 8.39 -10.79 -13.35
C ARG A 135 7.88 -11.25 -11.97
N VAL A 136 6.64 -11.65 -11.87
CA VAL A 136 6.04 -12.17 -10.62
C VAL A 136 5.81 -13.69 -10.67
N HIS A 137 6.58 -14.38 -11.51
CA HIS A 137 6.51 -15.84 -11.68
C HIS A 137 5.09 -16.33 -12.05
N LEU A 138 4.42 -15.62 -12.96
CA LEU A 138 3.12 -15.97 -13.53
C LEU A 138 3.18 -16.11 -15.06
N ALA A 139 4.32 -16.57 -15.60
CA ALA A 139 4.52 -16.79 -17.04
C ALA A 139 3.51 -17.77 -17.65
N ASP A 140 3.07 -18.76 -16.85
CA ASP A 140 2.06 -19.76 -17.21
C ASP A 140 0.62 -19.23 -17.19
N VAL A 141 0.41 -18.03 -16.67
CA VAL A 141 -0.90 -17.40 -16.53
C VAL A 141 -1.22 -16.55 -17.77
N ALA A 142 -2.07 -17.07 -18.64
CA ALA A 142 -2.51 -16.36 -19.83
C ALA A 142 -3.39 -15.14 -19.47
N LEU A 143 -3.32 -14.06 -20.27
CA LEU A 143 -4.10 -12.83 -20.04
C LEU A 143 -5.61 -13.04 -20.17
N ASP A 144 -6.05 -14.03 -20.95
CA ASP A 144 -7.45 -14.42 -21.13
C ASP A 144 -7.94 -15.41 -20.08
N ARG A 145 -7.05 -15.92 -19.21
CA ARG A 145 -7.41 -16.85 -18.14
C ARG A 145 -8.40 -16.18 -17.17
N GLU A 146 -9.49 -16.88 -16.85
CA GLU A 146 -10.47 -16.44 -15.86
C GLU A 146 -9.86 -16.41 -14.45
N VAL A 147 -10.08 -15.30 -13.73
CA VAL A 147 -9.51 -15.11 -12.38
C VAL A 147 -10.02 -16.14 -11.37
N SER A 148 -11.19 -16.71 -11.58
CA SER A 148 -11.76 -17.80 -10.75
C SER A 148 -10.97 -19.10 -10.80
N ARG A 149 -10.04 -19.23 -11.75
CA ARG A 149 -9.14 -20.39 -11.91
C ARG A 149 -7.75 -20.15 -11.36
N LEU A 150 -7.50 -19.04 -10.73
CA LEU A 150 -6.24 -18.72 -10.08
C LEU A 150 -6.18 -19.35 -8.69
N SER A 151 -4.99 -19.77 -8.28
CA SER A 151 -4.72 -20.06 -6.86
C SER A 151 -4.78 -18.76 -6.05
N GLU A 152 -4.89 -18.87 -4.74
CA GLU A 152 -4.90 -17.70 -3.84
C GLU A 152 -3.61 -16.86 -4.02
N GLY A 153 -2.44 -17.50 -4.07
CA GLY A 153 -1.17 -16.83 -4.32
C GLY A 153 -1.07 -16.18 -5.71
N GLN A 154 -1.60 -16.82 -6.76
CA GLN A 154 -1.68 -16.20 -8.09
C GLN A 154 -2.60 -14.98 -8.08
N ALA A 155 -3.77 -15.08 -7.43
CA ALA A 155 -4.72 -13.97 -7.34
C ALA A 155 -4.14 -12.78 -6.56
N ALA A 156 -3.43 -13.02 -5.46
CA ALA A 156 -2.77 -11.97 -4.68
C ALA A 156 -1.69 -11.25 -5.51
N ARG A 157 -0.84 -12.00 -6.23
CA ARG A 157 0.18 -11.41 -7.11
C ARG A 157 -0.43 -10.60 -8.25
N VAL A 158 -1.51 -11.08 -8.87
CA VAL A 158 -2.25 -10.31 -9.90
C VAL A 158 -2.84 -9.02 -9.32
N ALA A 159 -3.41 -9.06 -8.11
CA ALA A 159 -3.99 -7.90 -7.46
C ALA A 159 -2.92 -6.85 -7.08
N LEU A 160 -1.78 -7.28 -6.55
CA LEU A 160 -0.65 -6.41 -6.27
C LEU A 160 -0.10 -5.82 -7.57
N LEU A 161 0.14 -6.65 -8.60
CA LEU A 161 0.62 -6.22 -9.91
C LEU A 161 -0.30 -5.17 -10.54
N ARG A 162 -1.64 -5.39 -10.49
CA ARG A 162 -2.64 -4.40 -10.94
C ARG A 162 -2.42 -3.03 -10.28
N THR A 163 -2.07 -3.03 -8.99
CA THR A 163 -1.87 -1.80 -8.23
C THR A 163 -0.53 -1.15 -8.57
N VAL A 164 0.55 -1.92 -8.60
CA VAL A 164 1.91 -1.45 -8.93
C VAL A 164 1.99 -0.89 -10.35
N LEU A 165 1.33 -1.52 -11.33
CA LEU A 165 1.28 -1.05 -12.72
C LEU A 165 0.71 0.37 -12.85
N THR A 166 -0.10 0.83 -11.90
CA THR A 166 -0.63 2.19 -11.89
C THR A 166 0.39 3.24 -11.48
N ARG A 167 1.59 2.84 -11.03
CA ARG A 167 2.69 3.68 -10.58
C ARG A 167 2.25 4.76 -9.57
N PRO A 168 1.64 4.38 -8.44
CA PRO A 168 1.33 5.35 -7.39
C PRO A 168 2.64 5.91 -6.80
N ALA A 169 2.60 7.06 -6.13
CA ALA A 169 3.74 7.56 -5.36
C ALA A 169 3.93 6.77 -4.06
N VAL A 170 2.82 6.35 -3.46
CA VAL A 170 2.79 5.58 -2.19
C VAL A 170 1.89 4.35 -2.34
N LEU A 171 2.39 3.22 -1.87
CA LEU A 171 1.67 1.95 -1.83
C LEU A 171 1.42 1.56 -0.37
N LEU A 172 0.15 1.40 -0.01
CA LEU A 172 -0.29 0.99 1.31
C LEU A 172 -0.78 -0.46 1.22
N LEU A 173 -0.09 -1.39 1.88
CA LEU A 173 -0.34 -2.83 1.81
C LEU A 173 -0.81 -3.37 3.17
N ASP A 174 -2.00 -3.93 3.22
CA ASP A 174 -2.58 -4.52 4.43
C ASP A 174 -2.41 -6.04 4.40
N GLU A 175 -1.37 -6.55 5.08
CA GLU A 175 -1.04 -7.98 5.17
C GLU A 175 -1.05 -8.70 3.80
N PRO A 176 -0.27 -8.24 2.81
CA PRO A 176 -0.39 -8.71 1.42
C PRO A 176 0.01 -10.18 1.23
N ASP A 177 0.64 -10.78 2.22
CA ASP A 177 1.21 -12.14 2.22
C ASP A 177 0.62 -13.08 3.30
N ALA A 178 -0.38 -12.64 4.07
CA ALA A 178 -0.85 -13.33 5.27
C ALA A 178 -1.43 -14.75 5.02
N SER A 179 -1.93 -15.02 3.83
CA SER A 179 -2.55 -16.33 3.47
C SER A 179 -1.77 -17.06 2.38
N LEU A 180 -0.52 -16.64 2.10
CA LEU A 180 0.27 -17.18 1.00
C LEU A 180 1.24 -18.25 1.50
N ASP A 181 1.57 -19.19 0.61
CA ASP A 181 2.73 -20.06 0.77
C ASP A 181 4.02 -19.24 0.72
N GLU A 182 5.12 -19.83 1.18
CA GLU A 182 6.41 -19.16 1.31
C GLU A 182 6.92 -18.62 -0.04
N GLU A 183 6.76 -19.37 -1.12
CA GLU A 183 7.17 -18.96 -2.47
C GLU A 183 6.36 -17.75 -2.95
N SER A 184 5.03 -17.77 -2.80
CA SER A 184 4.17 -16.66 -3.19
C SER A 184 4.40 -15.42 -2.33
N ALA A 185 4.67 -15.59 -1.02
CA ALA A 185 4.99 -14.50 -0.11
C ALA A 185 6.31 -13.82 -0.48
N GLU A 186 7.34 -14.59 -0.85
CA GLU A 186 8.62 -14.07 -1.33
C GLU A 186 8.44 -13.26 -2.62
N GLN A 187 7.64 -13.75 -3.58
CA GLN A 187 7.36 -13.00 -4.82
C GLN A 187 6.65 -11.66 -4.56
N VAL A 188 5.74 -11.62 -3.59
CA VAL A 188 5.10 -10.38 -3.14
C VAL A 188 6.14 -9.42 -2.52
N GLY A 189 7.06 -9.95 -1.71
CA GLY A 189 8.16 -9.20 -1.12
C GLY A 189 9.07 -8.59 -2.19
N LEU A 190 9.53 -9.39 -3.16
CA LEU A 190 10.39 -8.94 -4.25
C LEU A 190 9.72 -7.88 -5.13
N LEU A 191 8.45 -8.05 -5.53
CA LEU A 191 7.72 -7.04 -6.29
C LEU A 191 7.57 -5.73 -5.52
N THR A 192 7.35 -5.83 -4.21
CA THR A 192 7.27 -4.65 -3.33
C THR A 192 8.62 -3.94 -3.27
N ARG A 193 9.74 -4.68 -3.17
CA ARG A 193 11.10 -4.12 -3.16
C ARG A 193 11.44 -3.46 -4.50
N GLU A 194 11.16 -4.10 -5.63
CA GLU A 194 11.32 -3.48 -6.95
C GLU A 194 10.58 -2.13 -7.09
N PHE A 195 9.36 -2.06 -6.54
CA PHE A 195 8.58 -0.81 -6.56
C PHE A 195 9.29 0.30 -5.77
N VAL A 196 9.88 -0.03 -4.62
CA VAL A 196 10.64 0.90 -3.78
C VAL A 196 11.93 1.31 -4.46
N ASP A 197 12.68 0.37 -5.06
CA ASP A 197 13.94 0.63 -5.77
C ASP A 197 13.72 1.52 -7.01
N ALA A 198 12.51 1.49 -7.58
CA ALA A 198 12.09 2.42 -8.62
C ALA A 198 11.68 3.81 -8.11
N GLY A 199 11.86 4.10 -6.82
CA GLY A 199 11.59 5.39 -6.17
C GLY A 199 10.19 5.52 -5.55
N GLY A 200 9.37 4.47 -5.56
CA GLY A 200 8.10 4.44 -4.83
C GLY A 200 8.30 4.38 -3.32
N ALA A 201 7.27 4.70 -2.55
CA ALA A 201 7.28 4.53 -1.09
C ALA A 201 6.24 3.48 -0.67
N VAL A 202 6.55 2.67 0.32
CA VAL A 202 5.63 1.61 0.80
C VAL A 202 5.44 1.72 2.31
N VAL A 203 4.19 1.66 2.73
CA VAL A 203 3.81 1.37 4.13
C VAL A 203 3.05 0.04 4.13
N ARG A 204 3.63 -0.97 4.79
CA ARG A 204 3.11 -2.33 4.77
C ARG A 204 2.79 -2.80 6.18
N VAL A 205 1.55 -3.22 6.40
CA VAL A 205 1.16 -3.92 7.64
C VAL A 205 1.56 -5.39 7.51
N ARG A 206 2.23 -5.90 8.54
CA ARG A 206 2.59 -7.32 8.65
C ARG A 206 2.36 -7.87 10.04
N HIS A 207 2.35 -9.19 10.14
CA HIS A 207 2.54 -9.89 11.40
C HIS A 207 4.00 -9.80 11.87
N LEU A 208 4.31 -10.33 13.04
CA LEU A 208 5.62 -10.15 13.71
C LEU A 208 6.85 -10.69 12.93
N ARG A 209 6.68 -11.57 11.94
CA ARG A 209 7.79 -12.11 11.17
C ARG A 209 8.30 -11.09 10.14
N SER A 210 9.60 -10.83 10.16
CA SER A 210 10.27 -10.04 9.12
C SER A 210 10.61 -10.93 7.92
N ASP A 211 10.53 -10.36 6.71
CA ASP A 211 11.07 -10.99 5.48
C ASP A 211 12.44 -10.41 5.08
N GLY A 212 12.96 -9.47 5.86
CA GLY A 212 14.24 -8.81 5.58
C GLY A 212 14.19 -7.70 4.53
N HIS A 213 13.02 -7.40 3.94
CA HIS A 213 12.90 -6.39 2.87
C HIS A 213 12.63 -4.95 3.37
N ALA A 214 12.20 -4.78 4.63
CA ALA A 214 11.85 -3.47 5.18
C ALA A 214 13.09 -2.65 5.56
N ASP A 215 13.10 -1.37 5.16
CA ASP A 215 14.11 -0.39 5.55
C ASP A 215 13.83 0.15 6.97
N ARG A 216 12.55 0.22 7.36
CA ARG A 216 12.11 0.69 8.68
C ARG A 216 11.03 -0.23 9.24
N ARG A 217 11.03 -0.36 10.56
CA ARG A 217 10.00 -1.12 11.27
C ARG A 217 9.41 -0.30 12.40
N LEU A 218 8.10 -0.15 12.37
CA LEU A 218 7.34 0.62 13.35
C LEU A 218 6.35 -0.29 14.07
N ARG A 219 6.23 -0.12 15.38
CA ARG A 219 5.24 -0.81 16.21
C ARG A 219 4.06 0.10 16.51
N LEU A 220 2.87 -0.33 16.16
CA LEU A 220 1.61 0.31 16.55
C LEU A 220 1.01 -0.44 17.73
N ALA A 221 0.91 0.21 18.88
CA ALA A 221 0.31 -0.33 20.09
C ALA A 221 -0.37 0.76 20.92
N ALA A 222 -1.51 0.48 21.51
CA ALA A 222 -2.27 1.42 22.33
C ALA A 222 -2.47 2.81 21.69
N GLY A 223 -2.68 2.85 20.36
CA GLY A 223 -2.88 4.08 19.61
C GLY A 223 -1.62 4.87 19.27
N ALA A 224 -0.43 4.45 19.74
CA ALA A 224 0.85 5.11 19.48
C ALA A 224 1.73 4.31 18.52
N LEU A 225 2.53 5.02 17.72
CA LEU A 225 3.51 4.46 16.78
C LEU A 225 4.92 4.70 17.30
N THR A 226 5.72 3.65 17.41
CA THR A 226 7.11 3.70 17.89
C THR A 226 8.04 2.97 16.94
N GLU A 227 9.27 3.43 16.79
CA GLU A 227 10.28 2.76 15.96
C GLU A 227 10.83 1.53 16.69
N GLU A 228 10.89 0.38 16.01
CA GLU A 228 11.57 -0.81 16.52
C GLU A 228 13.03 -0.77 16.07
N SER A 229 13.97 -0.80 17.03
CA SER A 229 15.37 -0.96 16.71
C SER A 229 15.64 -2.31 16.05
N HIS A 230 16.40 -2.34 14.97
CA HIS A 230 16.91 -3.58 14.41
C HIS A 230 17.88 -4.19 15.43
N SER A 231 17.52 -5.33 15.99
CA SER A 231 18.44 -6.13 16.84
C SER A 231 19.12 -7.18 15.98
#